data_9785d3ff3fe23537d7c8aba151edde98
#
_entry.id   9785d3ff3fe23537d7c8aba151edde98
#
_cell.length_a   1.000
_cell.length_b   1.000
_cell.length_c   1.000
_cell.angle_alpha   90.00
_cell.angle_beta   90.00
_cell.angle_gamma   90.00
#
_symmetry.space_group_name_H-M   'P 1'
#
loop_
_entity.id
_entity.type
_entity.pdbx_description
1 polymer ?
#
loop_
_entity_poly.entity_id
_entity_poly.type
_entity_poly.pdbx_seq_one_letter_code
_entity_poly.pdbx_strand_id
1 'polypeptide(L)'
;MTSLKILSGGAAQGLVAGLAPKFREQTGLAIEGEFGAVGAMAGKLRGGTPADIVVLTSALIADLAGENLVTGASISDIGRVETAIAVRTSDPLASVDDAAGLREVLLGADAIFVPDTQASTAGIHVARVLQQLGIAEVVAARLRIYPNGATAMRHLAETDAVKPVGCTQSTEIISTKGVKLSGSLPKGCDLSTVYTAAVATGAVHPRQAQILIDLLTNADQRELRIQAGFLDARK
;
A
#
# COMPACT_ATOMS: atom_id res chain seq x y z
N MET A 1 -6.37 -7.26 26.74
CA MET A 1 -5.76 -5.91 26.68
C MET A 1 -6.59 -5.07 25.73
N THR A 2 -6.83 -3.82 26.09
CA THR A 2 -7.57 -2.88 25.22
C THR A 2 -6.66 -2.48 24.05
N SER A 3 -7.17 -2.53 22.83
CA SER A 3 -6.41 -2.22 21.61
C SER A 3 -7.12 -1.17 20.75
N LEU A 4 -6.36 -0.37 20.01
CA LEU A 4 -6.87 0.49 18.96
C LEU A 4 -7.15 -0.36 17.72
N LYS A 5 -8.35 -0.27 17.17
CA LYS A 5 -8.74 -1.03 15.97
C LYS A 5 -8.48 -0.22 14.70
N ILE A 6 -7.72 -0.80 13.76
CA ILE A 6 -7.40 -0.18 12.46
C ILE A 6 -7.93 -1.01 11.29
N LEU A 7 -8.50 -0.33 10.28
CA LEU A 7 -8.72 -0.85 8.94
C LEU A 7 -7.84 -0.06 7.96
N SER A 8 -6.90 -0.72 7.30
CA SER A 8 -5.88 -0.01 6.52
C SER A 8 -5.59 -0.66 5.17
N GLY A 9 -5.26 0.16 4.20
CA GLY A 9 -4.54 -0.29 3.01
C GLY A 9 -3.18 -0.91 3.37
N GLY A 10 -2.77 -1.94 2.64
CA GLY A 10 -1.50 -2.63 2.86
C GLY A 10 -0.28 -1.69 2.81
N ALA A 11 -0.36 -0.64 2.01
CA ALA A 11 0.72 0.35 1.86
C ALA A 11 1.14 1.03 3.18
N ALA A 12 0.25 1.19 4.16
CA ALA A 12 0.59 1.82 5.44
C ALA A 12 1.09 0.83 6.50
N GLN A 13 1.06 -0.49 6.24
CA GLN A 13 1.37 -1.51 7.24
C GLN A 13 2.78 -1.35 7.83
N GLY A 14 3.79 -1.14 7.01
CA GLY A 14 5.17 -0.96 7.46
C GLY A 14 5.35 0.27 8.35
N LEU A 15 4.75 1.40 7.98
CA LEU A 15 4.79 2.63 8.74
C LEU A 15 4.07 2.49 10.09
N VAL A 16 2.87 1.92 10.10
CA VAL A 16 2.10 1.67 11.34
C VAL A 16 2.88 0.74 12.28
N ALA A 17 3.48 -0.32 11.75
CA ALA A 17 4.32 -1.24 12.55
C ALA A 17 5.54 -0.52 13.16
N GLY A 18 6.19 0.36 12.40
CA GLY A 18 7.33 1.17 12.88
C GLY A 18 6.94 2.16 13.99
N LEU A 19 5.70 2.68 13.95
CA LEU A 19 5.18 3.63 14.95
C LEU A 19 4.52 2.96 16.16
N ALA A 20 4.20 1.67 16.09
CA ALA A 20 3.48 0.96 17.15
C ALA A 20 4.15 1.04 18.54
N PRO A 21 5.49 0.95 18.69
CA PRO A 21 6.15 1.11 19.98
C PRO A 21 5.91 2.50 20.59
N LYS A 22 6.06 3.56 19.79
CA LYS A 22 5.87 4.96 20.24
C LYS A 22 4.40 5.25 20.57
N PHE A 23 3.47 4.71 19.76
CA PHE A 23 2.04 4.79 20.04
C PHE A 23 1.69 4.13 21.37
N ARG A 24 2.23 2.93 21.63
CA ARG A 24 2.00 2.21 22.89
C ARG A 24 2.57 2.95 24.09
N GLU A 25 3.74 3.56 23.97
CA GLU A 25 4.35 4.40 25.02
C GLU A 25 3.43 5.57 25.40
N GLN A 26 2.83 6.24 24.39
CA GLN A 26 1.98 7.41 24.60
C GLN A 26 0.57 7.08 25.10
N THR A 27 0.03 5.90 24.74
CA THR A 27 -1.40 5.60 24.97
C THR A 27 -1.65 4.40 25.86
N GLY A 28 -0.66 3.54 26.06
CA GLY A 28 -0.82 2.24 26.72
C GLY A 28 -1.53 1.18 25.86
N LEU A 29 -2.01 1.52 24.64
CA LEU A 29 -2.75 0.61 23.78
C LEU A 29 -1.85 -0.09 22.75
N ALA A 30 -2.20 -1.32 22.40
CA ALA A 30 -1.68 -1.96 21.17
C ALA A 30 -2.51 -1.53 19.97
N ILE A 31 -1.94 -1.63 18.76
CA ILE A 31 -2.67 -1.46 17.50
C ILE A 31 -3.01 -2.86 16.99
N GLU A 32 -4.28 -3.10 16.73
CA GLU A 32 -4.79 -4.34 16.16
C GLU A 32 -5.72 -4.04 15.00
N GLY A 33 -5.68 -4.87 13.96
CA GLY A 33 -6.62 -4.73 12.85
C GLY A 33 -6.14 -5.37 11.57
N GLU A 34 -6.69 -4.91 10.47
CA GLU A 34 -6.50 -5.53 9.17
C GLU A 34 -5.82 -4.58 8.19
N PHE A 35 -4.89 -5.17 7.42
CA PHE A 35 -4.19 -4.50 6.34
C PHE A 35 -4.43 -5.27 5.03
N GLY A 36 -4.96 -4.60 4.01
CA GLY A 36 -5.32 -5.28 2.77
C GLY A 36 -5.62 -4.33 1.62
N ALA A 37 -6.35 -4.83 0.62
CA ALA A 37 -6.83 -4.00 -0.49
C ALA A 37 -7.74 -2.89 0.03
N VAL A 38 -7.51 -1.65 -0.38
CA VAL A 38 -8.22 -0.48 0.15
C VAL A 38 -9.73 -0.55 -0.05
N GLY A 39 -10.20 -1.10 -1.19
CA GLY A 39 -11.63 -1.32 -1.45
C GLY A 39 -12.26 -2.33 -0.49
N ALA A 40 -11.53 -3.41 -0.16
CA ALA A 40 -12.01 -4.39 0.81
C ALA A 40 -12.11 -3.80 2.22
N MET A 41 -11.13 -2.99 2.64
CA MET A 41 -11.15 -2.31 3.94
C MET A 41 -12.28 -1.28 4.04
N ALA A 42 -12.52 -0.50 3.00
CA ALA A 42 -13.67 0.39 2.92
C ALA A 42 -15.00 -0.38 2.99
N GLY A 43 -15.10 -1.52 2.28
CA GLY A 43 -16.27 -2.40 2.34
C GLY A 43 -16.53 -2.96 3.75
N LYS A 44 -15.48 -3.33 4.49
CA LYS A 44 -15.60 -3.77 5.89
C LYS A 44 -16.14 -2.66 6.79
N LEU A 45 -15.65 -1.42 6.66
CA LEU A 45 -16.18 -0.29 7.43
C LEU A 45 -17.65 -0.04 7.11
N ARG A 46 -18.04 -0.05 5.82
CA ARG A 46 -19.44 0.07 5.37
C ARG A 46 -20.32 -1.06 5.91
N GLY A 47 -19.76 -2.26 6.02
CA GLY A 47 -20.41 -3.43 6.60
C GLY A 47 -20.48 -3.43 8.15
N GLY A 48 -20.03 -2.35 8.82
CA GLY A 48 -20.10 -2.20 10.26
C GLY A 48 -18.98 -2.88 11.04
N THR A 49 -17.88 -3.30 10.40
CA THR A 49 -16.70 -3.82 11.11
C THR A 49 -16.15 -2.71 12.02
N PRO A 50 -16.02 -2.97 13.36
CA PRO A 50 -15.54 -1.98 14.30
C PRO A 50 -14.13 -1.50 13.97
N ALA A 51 -13.94 -0.18 13.88
CA ALA A 51 -12.65 0.46 13.71
C ALA A 51 -12.60 1.79 14.48
N ASP A 52 -11.43 2.13 14.99
CA ASP A 52 -11.14 3.43 15.60
C ASP A 52 -10.52 4.39 14.56
N ILE A 53 -9.68 3.84 13.70
CA ILE A 53 -8.96 4.57 12.66
C ILE A 53 -9.03 3.82 11.32
N VAL A 54 -9.12 4.58 10.26
CA VAL A 54 -9.10 4.09 8.88
C VAL A 54 -7.96 4.77 8.12
N VAL A 55 -7.15 3.99 7.38
CA VAL A 55 -6.06 4.49 6.54
C VAL A 55 -6.23 3.94 5.12
N LEU A 56 -6.71 4.77 4.21
CA LEU A 56 -7.02 4.38 2.83
C LEU A 56 -6.52 5.46 1.85
N THR A 57 -6.87 5.33 0.57
CA THR A 57 -6.61 6.38 -0.41
C THR A 57 -7.46 7.62 -0.12
N SER A 58 -6.96 8.80 -0.46
CA SER A 58 -7.67 10.07 -0.23
C SER A 58 -9.06 10.08 -0.84
N ALA A 59 -9.25 9.49 -2.02
CA ALA A 59 -10.56 9.37 -2.66
C ALA A 59 -11.53 8.53 -1.81
N LEU A 60 -11.10 7.35 -1.33
CA LEU A 60 -11.96 6.51 -0.48
C LEU A 60 -12.26 7.16 0.87
N ILE A 61 -11.32 7.89 1.46
CA ILE A 61 -11.59 8.64 2.70
C ILE A 61 -12.61 9.75 2.45
N ALA A 62 -12.54 10.44 1.30
CA ALA A 62 -13.55 11.47 0.93
C ALA A 62 -14.95 10.84 0.75
N ASP A 63 -15.04 9.68 0.08
CA ASP A 63 -16.30 8.94 -0.07
C ASP A 63 -16.89 8.56 1.30
N LEU A 64 -16.05 7.96 2.18
CA LEU A 64 -16.47 7.57 3.54
C LEU A 64 -16.87 8.77 4.41
N ALA A 65 -16.25 9.93 4.21
CA ALA A 65 -16.66 11.16 4.88
C ALA A 65 -18.03 11.64 4.39
N GLY A 66 -18.31 11.56 3.09
CA GLY A 66 -19.63 11.83 2.52
C GLY A 66 -20.71 10.89 3.03
N GLU A 67 -20.33 9.65 3.36
CA GLU A 67 -21.21 8.63 3.98
C GLU A 67 -21.31 8.75 5.52
N ASN A 68 -20.65 9.74 6.14
CA ASN A 68 -20.54 9.92 7.60
C ASN A 68 -19.95 8.73 8.35
N LEU A 69 -19.07 7.95 7.73
CA LEU A 69 -18.38 6.82 8.32
C LEU A 69 -17.03 7.19 8.95
N VAL A 70 -16.49 8.37 8.62
CA VAL A 70 -15.29 8.94 9.23
C VAL A 70 -15.52 10.40 9.62
N THR A 71 -14.81 10.87 10.64
CA THR A 71 -14.90 12.22 11.17
C THR A 71 -14.11 13.18 10.28
N GLY A 72 -14.79 14.08 9.56
CA GLY A 72 -14.17 15.00 8.59
C GLY A 72 -13.03 15.85 9.17
N ALA A 73 -13.16 16.32 10.41
CA ALA A 73 -12.14 17.13 11.09
C ALA A 73 -10.83 16.37 11.39
N SER A 74 -10.84 15.04 11.33
CA SER A 74 -9.66 14.19 11.58
C SER A 74 -8.89 13.79 10.32
N ILE A 75 -9.41 14.11 9.14
CA ILE A 75 -8.82 13.71 7.86
C ILE A 75 -7.44 14.35 7.69
N SER A 76 -6.41 13.51 7.51
CA SER A 76 -5.03 13.97 7.38
C SER A 76 -4.25 13.08 6.39
N ASP A 77 -3.57 13.72 5.44
CA ASP A 77 -2.74 13.04 4.46
C ASP A 77 -1.42 12.58 5.09
N ILE A 78 -1.10 11.30 4.89
CA ILE A 78 0.15 10.70 5.36
C ILE A 78 1.28 10.99 4.35
N GLY A 79 1.00 10.80 3.08
CA GLY A 79 1.94 10.95 1.99
C GLY A 79 1.50 10.23 0.72
N ARG A 80 2.34 10.34 -0.32
CA ARG A 80 2.12 9.65 -1.60
C ARG A 80 2.93 8.36 -1.65
N VAL A 81 2.37 7.35 -2.30
CA VAL A 81 3.04 6.08 -2.57
C VAL A 81 2.99 5.81 -4.05
N GLU A 82 4.11 5.42 -4.64
CA GLU A 82 4.21 5.10 -6.05
C GLU A 82 4.05 3.59 -6.30
N THR A 83 3.48 3.22 -7.43
CA THR A 83 3.53 1.85 -7.93
C THR A 83 4.91 1.60 -8.52
N ALA A 84 5.49 0.45 -8.22
CA ALA A 84 6.89 0.17 -8.49
C ALA A 84 7.14 -1.30 -8.84
N ILE A 85 8.28 -1.58 -9.45
CA ILE A 85 8.80 -2.92 -9.72
C ILE A 85 9.68 -3.39 -8.58
N ALA A 86 9.48 -4.64 -8.19
CA ALA A 86 10.28 -5.38 -7.22
C ALA A 86 11.00 -6.55 -7.87
N VAL A 87 12.16 -6.87 -7.33
CA VAL A 87 12.90 -8.11 -7.60
C VAL A 87 13.30 -8.77 -6.27
N ARG A 88 13.67 -10.04 -6.27
CA ARG A 88 14.27 -10.68 -5.08
C ARG A 88 15.59 -9.98 -4.72
N THR A 89 15.95 -9.99 -3.44
CA THR A 89 17.22 -9.38 -2.99
C THR A 89 18.45 -9.99 -3.67
N SER A 90 18.39 -11.26 -4.08
CA SER A 90 19.43 -11.97 -4.81
C SER A 90 19.54 -11.61 -6.29
N ASP A 91 18.48 -11.08 -6.90
CA ASP A 91 18.39 -10.83 -8.33
C ASP A 91 18.95 -9.45 -8.69
N PRO A 92 19.42 -9.21 -9.92
CA PRO A 92 19.81 -7.89 -10.37
C PRO A 92 18.59 -6.95 -10.39
N LEU A 93 18.84 -5.64 -10.27
CA LEU A 93 17.79 -4.64 -10.46
C LEU A 93 17.30 -4.66 -11.92
N ALA A 94 16.00 -4.51 -12.10
CA ALA A 94 15.40 -4.32 -13.41
C ALA A 94 15.45 -2.85 -13.83
N SER A 95 15.91 -2.54 -15.04
CA SER A 95 15.84 -1.18 -15.58
C SER A 95 14.44 -0.90 -16.11
N VAL A 96 13.78 0.11 -15.52
CA VAL A 96 12.41 0.53 -15.86
C VAL A 96 12.34 2.04 -16.10
N ASP A 97 13.37 2.59 -16.74
CA ASP A 97 13.56 4.02 -16.93
C ASP A 97 12.49 4.64 -17.85
N ASP A 98 11.97 3.84 -18.77
CA ASP A 98 10.90 4.21 -19.70
C ASP A 98 9.90 3.07 -19.95
N ALA A 99 8.85 3.34 -20.72
CA ALA A 99 7.80 2.37 -21.04
C ALA A 99 8.34 1.17 -21.86
N ALA A 100 9.39 1.35 -22.66
CA ALA A 100 9.98 0.28 -23.45
C ALA A 100 10.77 -0.68 -22.52
N GLY A 101 11.60 -0.16 -21.63
CA GLY A 101 12.30 -0.93 -20.61
C GLY A 101 11.34 -1.68 -19.68
N LEU A 102 10.29 -1.01 -19.19
CA LEU A 102 9.24 -1.67 -18.42
C LEU A 102 8.60 -2.83 -19.19
N ARG A 103 8.28 -2.62 -20.47
CA ARG A 103 7.71 -3.65 -21.33
C ARG A 103 8.66 -4.85 -21.48
N GLU A 104 9.95 -4.60 -21.70
CA GLU A 104 10.97 -5.66 -21.83
C GLU A 104 11.10 -6.47 -20.53
N VAL A 105 11.16 -5.81 -19.38
CA VAL A 105 11.19 -6.45 -18.06
C VAL A 105 10.00 -7.38 -17.87
N LEU A 106 8.78 -6.90 -18.16
CA LEU A 106 7.55 -7.68 -17.98
C LEU A 106 7.46 -8.84 -19.00
N LEU A 107 7.90 -8.65 -20.24
CA LEU A 107 7.95 -9.71 -21.25
C LEU A 107 9.03 -10.75 -20.93
N GLY A 108 10.14 -10.35 -20.35
CA GLY A 108 11.25 -11.23 -19.97
C GLY A 108 11.01 -12.03 -18.69
N ALA A 109 10.03 -11.63 -17.88
CA ALA A 109 9.68 -12.31 -16.65
C ALA A 109 8.97 -13.64 -16.90
N ASP A 110 9.31 -14.69 -16.19
CA ASP A 110 8.62 -15.98 -16.20
C ASP A 110 7.48 -16.07 -15.17
N ALA A 111 7.48 -15.20 -14.17
CA ALA A 111 6.39 -14.99 -13.22
C ALA A 111 6.29 -13.52 -12.80
N ILE A 112 5.07 -12.98 -12.77
CA ILE A 112 4.78 -11.58 -12.42
C ILE A 112 3.82 -11.57 -11.23
N PHE A 113 4.31 -11.14 -10.07
CA PHE A 113 3.58 -11.13 -8.80
C PHE A 113 2.90 -9.78 -8.59
N VAL A 114 1.58 -9.79 -8.50
CA VAL A 114 0.76 -8.58 -8.41
C VAL A 114 -0.35 -8.72 -7.37
N PRO A 115 -0.82 -7.62 -6.75
CA PRO A 115 -2.03 -7.65 -5.95
C PRO A 115 -3.27 -7.81 -6.82
N ASP A 116 -4.41 -8.04 -6.17
CA ASP A 116 -5.71 -8.19 -6.81
C ASP A 116 -5.98 -7.09 -7.84
N THR A 117 -6.20 -7.50 -9.09
CA THR A 117 -6.35 -6.60 -10.24
C THR A 117 -7.75 -5.97 -10.33
N GLN A 118 -8.66 -6.28 -9.40
CA GLN A 118 -10.01 -5.73 -9.34
C GLN A 118 -10.26 -4.91 -8.07
N ALA A 119 -9.61 -5.24 -6.95
CA ALA A 119 -9.86 -4.63 -5.66
C ALA A 119 -8.68 -3.79 -5.11
N SER A 120 -7.46 -4.01 -5.60
CA SER A 120 -6.27 -3.27 -5.17
C SER A 120 -5.97 -2.12 -6.12
N THR A 121 -5.69 -0.92 -5.58
CA THR A 121 -5.29 0.24 -6.40
C THR A 121 -4.10 -0.07 -7.31
N ALA A 122 -3.04 -0.68 -6.77
CA ALA A 122 -1.87 -1.05 -7.57
C ALA A 122 -2.22 -2.15 -8.60
N GLY A 123 -3.00 -3.15 -8.22
CA GLY A 123 -3.38 -4.23 -9.12
C GLY A 123 -4.23 -3.77 -10.31
N ILE A 124 -5.23 -2.92 -10.05
CA ILE A 124 -6.06 -2.30 -11.11
C ILE A 124 -5.16 -1.48 -12.06
N HIS A 125 -4.21 -0.74 -11.49
CA HIS A 125 -3.29 0.07 -12.29
C HIS A 125 -2.36 -0.81 -13.14
N VAL A 126 -1.78 -1.86 -12.56
CA VAL A 126 -0.92 -2.81 -13.29
C VAL A 126 -1.68 -3.43 -14.46
N ALA A 127 -2.93 -3.86 -14.26
CA ALA A 127 -3.74 -4.40 -15.35
C ALA A 127 -3.91 -3.39 -16.50
N ARG A 128 -4.13 -2.10 -16.20
CA ARG A 128 -4.18 -1.03 -17.21
C ARG A 128 -2.85 -0.84 -17.93
N VAL A 129 -1.74 -0.84 -17.19
CA VAL A 129 -0.39 -0.70 -17.76
C VAL A 129 -0.08 -1.86 -18.71
N LEU A 130 -0.42 -3.09 -18.36
CA LEU A 130 -0.25 -4.25 -19.25
C LEU A 130 -1.05 -4.11 -20.56
N GLN A 131 -2.28 -3.60 -20.48
CA GLN A 131 -3.09 -3.29 -21.67
C GLN A 131 -2.47 -2.15 -22.49
N GLN A 132 -2.05 -1.06 -21.84
CA GLN A 132 -1.40 0.10 -22.49
C GLN A 132 -0.12 -0.30 -23.23
N LEU A 133 0.68 -1.20 -22.64
CA LEU A 133 1.91 -1.71 -23.24
C LEU A 133 1.64 -2.79 -24.33
N GLY A 134 0.39 -3.20 -24.55
CA GLY A 134 0.01 -4.20 -25.53
C GLY A 134 0.52 -5.62 -25.21
N ILE A 135 0.70 -5.95 -23.92
CA ILE A 135 1.28 -7.23 -23.50
C ILE A 135 0.35 -8.04 -22.58
N ALA A 136 -0.84 -7.56 -22.26
CA ALA A 136 -1.73 -8.19 -21.28
C ALA A 136 -1.97 -9.68 -21.59
N GLU A 137 -2.34 -10.01 -22.82
CA GLU A 137 -2.59 -11.40 -23.25
C GLU A 137 -1.31 -12.24 -23.24
N VAL A 138 -0.17 -11.64 -23.64
CA VAL A 138 1.12 -12.32 -23.72
C VAL A 138 1.61 -12.78 -22.34
N VAL A 139 1.37 -11.97 -21.31
CA VAL A 139 1.84 -12.26 -19.93
C VAL A 139 0.77 -12.91 -19.06
N ALA A 140 -0.46 -13.07 -19.53
CA ALA A 140 -1.62 -13.54 -18.74
C ALA A 140 -1.33 -14.83 -17.96
N ALA A 141 -0.74 -15.85 -18.61
CA ALA A 141 -0.41 -17.13 -17.98
C ALA A 141 0.72 -17.03 -16.91
N ARG A 142 1.47 -15.94 -16.91
CA ARG A 142 2.59 -15.68 -15.97
C ARG A 142 2.20 -14.78 -14.80
N LEU A 143 1.00 -14.19 -14.82
CA LEU A 143 0.50 -13.41 -13.70
C LEU A 143 0.21 -14.31 -12.50
N ARG A 144 0.68 -13.88 -11.34
CA ARG A 144 0.43 -14.48 -10.03
C ARG A 144 -0.27 -13.42 -9.17
N ILE A 145 -1.60 -13.54 -9.08
CA ILE A 145 -2.48 -12.56 -8.44
C ILE A 145 -2.71 -12.97 -6.99
N TYR A 146 -2.53 -12.02 -6.06
CA TYR A 146 -2.69 -12.23 -4.62
C TYR A 146 -3.63 -11.19 -4.01
N PRO A 147 -4.22 -11.45 -2.83
CA PRO A 147 -5.20 -10.53 -2.22
C PRO A 147 -4.69 -9.11 -1.97
N ASN A 148 -3.39 -8.92 -1.80
CA ASN A 148 -2.73 -7.62 -1.59
C ASN A 148 -1.25 -7.69 -1.98
N GLY A 149 -0.60 -6.51 -2.07
CA GLY A 149 0.77 -6.41 -2.51
C GLY A 149 1.77 -7.02 -1.54
N ALA A 150 1.57 -6.89 -0.23
CA ALA A 150 2.47 -7.50 0.76
C ALA A 150 2.48 -9.03 0.65
N THR A 151 1.31 -9.65 0.38
CA THR A 151 1.24 -11.08 0.12
C THR A 151 1.92 -11.44 -1.21
N ALA A 152 1.69 -10.67 -2.28
CA ALA A 152 2.38 -10.88 -3.55
C ALA A 152 3.91 -10.82 -3.40
N MET A 153 4.42 -9.84 -2.62
CA MET A 153 5.87 -9.67 -2.39
C MET A 153 6.47 -10.81 -1.57
N ARG A 154 5.76 -11.36 -0.57
CA ARG A 154 6.23 -12.55 0.16
C ARG A 154 6.39 -13.76 -0.77
N HIS A 155 5.41 -13.99 -1.63
CA HIS A 155 5.52 -15.07 -2.62
C HIS A 155 6.60 -14.82 -3.68
N LEU A 156 6.83 -13.55 -4.06
CA LEU A 156 7.99 -13.20 -4.89
C LEU A 156 9.31 -13.54 -4.20
N ALA A 157 9.42 -13.28 -2.90
CA ALA A 157 10.64 -13.59 -2.12
C ALA A 157 10.95 -15.09 -2.07
N GLU A 158 9.92 -15.93 -2.11
CA GLU A 158 10.00 -17.38 -1.86
C GLU A 158 9.92 -18.23 -3.15
N THR A 159 9.71 -17.60 -4.31
CA THR A 159 9.51 -18.33 -5.58
C THR A 159 10.80 -18.93 -6.14
N ASP A 160 10.70 -20.13 -6.74
CA ASP A 160 11.75 -20.78 -7.51
C ASP A 160 11.81 -20.34 -8.98
N ALA A 161 10.95 -19.42 -9.41
CA ALA A 161 10.96 -18.88 -10.77
C ALA A 161 12.34 -18.28 -11.11
N VAL A 162 12.77 -18.39 -12.36
CA VAL A 162 14.14 -18.01 -12.77
C VAL A 162 14.30 -16.49 -12.86
N LYS A 163 13.28 -15.81 -13.43
CA LYS A 163 13.26 -14.35 -13.65
C LYS A 163 11.93 -13.75 -13.16
N PRO A 164 11.62 -13.89 -11.86
CA PRO A 164 10.38 -13.34 -11.34
C PRO A 164 10.48 -11.83 -11.12
N VAL A 165 9.38 -11.13 -11.30
CA VAL A 165 9.24 -9.73 -10.92
C VAL A 165 7.96 -9.52 -10.13
N GLY A 166 7.93 -8.49 -9.30
CA GLY A 166 6.73 -8.02 -8.62
C GLY A 166 6.35 -6.62 -9.06
N CYS A 167 5.06 -6.30 -9.02
CA CYS A 167 4.61 -4.94 -9.26
C CYS A 167 3.49 -4.58 -8.27
N THR A 168 3.78 -3.66 -7.35
CA THR A 168 2.85 -3.17 -6.33
C THR A 168 3.27 -1.81 -5.79
N GLN A 169 2.68 -1.35 -4.68
CA GLN A 169 3.07 -0.12 -3.99
C GLN A 169 4.49 -0.23 -3.44
N SER A 170 5.30 0.82 -3.62
CA SER A 170 6.71 0.89 -3.13
C SER A 170 6.84 0.56 -1.64
N THR A 171 5.90 1.00 -0.83
CA THR A 171 5.86 0.74 0.62
C THR A 171 5.70 -0.75 0.96
N GLU A 172 4.92 -1.50 0.19
CA GLU A 172 4.73 -2.94 0.37
C GLU A 172 6.00 -3.72 -0.03
N ILE A 173 6.73 -3.22 -1.05
CA ILE A 173 8.02 -3.76 -1.45
C ILE A 173 9.05 -3.54 -0.34
N ILE A 174 9.19 -2.28 0.12
CA ILE A 174 10.19 -1.89 1.15
C ILE A 174 9.96 -2.63 2.47
N SER A 175 8.71 -2.84 2.85
CA SER A 175 8.37 -3.52 4.12
C SER A 175 8.48 -5.05 4.06
N THR A 176 8.69 -5.65 2.88
CA THR A 176 8.75 -7.10 2.72
C THR A 176 10.20 -7.59 2.66
N LYS A 177 10.58 -8.49 3.58
CA LYS A 177 11.90 -9.13 3.57
C LYS A 177 12.05 -10.05 2.34
N GLY A 178 13.26 -10.12 1.79
CA GLY A 178 13.58 -10.99 0.66
C GLY A 178 13.34 -10.38 -0.71
N VAL A 179 12.72 -9.20 -0.77
CA VAL A 179 12.58 -8.42 -2.01
C VAL A 179 13.22 -7.03 -1.85
N LYS A 180 13.50 -6.38 -2.97
CA LYS A 180 14.00 -5.01 -3.03
C LYS A 180 13.31 -4.22 -4.13
N LEU A 181 13.19 -2.92 -3.90
CA LEU A 181 12.66 -1.96 -4.86
C LEU A 181 13.64 -1.83 -6.03
N SER A 182 13.16 -2.05 -7.24
CA SER A 182 13.94 -1.88 -8.47
C SER A 182 13.79 -0.46 -9.03
N GLY A 183 12.58 0.05 -9.10
CA GLY A 183 12.27 1.41 -9.53
C GLY A 183 10.77 1.63 -9.59
N SER A 184 10.35 2.90 -9.48
CA SER A 184 8.96 3.31 -9.73
C SER A 184 8.60 3.09 -11.20
N LEU A 185 7.33 2.88 -11.51
CA LEU A 185 6.89 2.79 -12.90
C LEU A 185 7.21 4.10 -13.63
N PRO A 186 7.68 4.03 -14.89
CA PRO A 186 8.12 5.20 -15.64
C PRO A 186 6.95 6.11 -16.01
N LYS A 187 7.28 7.36 -16.34
CA LYS A 187 6.32 8.38 -16.78
C LYS A 187 5.39 7.83 -17.87
N GLY A 188 4.10 8.05 -17.70
CA GLY A 188 3.04 7.53 -18.57
C GLY A 188 2.52 6.14 -18.18
N CYS A 189 3.31 5.38 -17.40
CA CYS A 189 2.89 4.15 -16.75
C CYS A 189 2.82 4.31 -15.22
N ASP A 190 3.16 5.48 -14.71
CA ASP A 190 3.24 5.79 -13.28
C ASP A 190 1.86 5.93 -12.63
N LEU A 191 1.79 5.59 -11.36
CA LEU A 191 0.69 5.92 -10.47
C LEU A 191 1.25 6.34 -9.12
N SER A 192 0.89 7.54 -8.70
CA SER A 192 1.15 8.06 -7.37
C SER A 192 -0.16 8.23 -6.61
N THR A 193 -0.29 7.56 -5.48
CA THR A 193 -1.52 7.49 -4.69
C THR A 193 -1.31 8.16 -3.33
N VAL A 194 -2.15 9.14 -2.98
CA VAL A 194 -2.16 9.74 -1.65
C VAL A 194 -2.89 8.80 -0.68
N TYR A 195 -2.22 8.45 0.42
CA TYR A 195 -2.83 7.76 1.55
C TYR A 195 -3.17 8.75 2.65
N THR A 196 -4.36 8.59 3.19
CA THR A 196 -5.01 9.50 4.13
C THR A 196 -5.55 8.71 5.31
N ALA A 197 -5.39 9.23 6.51
CA ALA A 197 -5.93 8.67 7.74
C ALA A 197 -7.14 9.48 8.21
N ALA A 198 -8.09 8.80 8.85
CA ALA A 198 -9.23 9.45 9.51
C ALA A 198 -9.73 8.62 10.70
N VAL A 199 -10.30 9.28 11.70
CA VAL A 199 -11.00 8.63 12.82
C VAL A 199 -12.35 8.12 12.32
N ALA A 200 -12.68 6.85 12.58
CA ALA A 200 -13.99 6.30 12.27
C ALA A 200 -15.08 6.94 13.16
N THR A 201 -16.26 7.20 12.62
CA THR A 201 -17.36 7.83 13.39
C THR A 201 -17.82 6.96 14.57
N GLY A 202 -17.73 5.62 14.44
CA GLY A 202 -18.01 4.65 15.50
C GLY A 202 -16.84 4.30 16.41
N ALA A 203 -15.75 5.11 16.42
CA ALA A 203 -14.55 4.82 17.21
C ALA A 203 -14.82 4.71 18.70
N VAL A 204 -14.31 3.66 19.33
CA VAL A 204 -14.32 3.48 20.80
C VAL A 204 -13.22 4.31 21.45
N HIS A 205 -12.09 4.50 20.73
CA HIS A 205 -10.91 5.21 21.20
C HIS A 205 -10.57 6.42 20.30
N PRO A 206 -11.48 7.42 20.11
CA PRO A 206 -11.27 8.48 19.12
C PRO A 206 -10.06 9.39 19.45
N ARG A 207 -9.76 9.60 20.72
CA ARG A 207 -8.56 10.40 21.14
C ARG A 207 -7.27 9.66 20.79
N GLN A 208 -7.20 8.37 21.04
CA GLN A 208 -6.02 7.56 20.72
C GLN A 208 -5.87 7.38 19.20
N ALA A 209 -6.98 7.27 18.47
CA ALA A 209 -6.97 7.29 17.01
C ALA A 209 -6.36 8.60 16.47
N GLN A 210 -6.71 9.76 17.06
CA GLN A 210 -6.10 11.03 16.69
C GLN A 210 -4.59 11.07 17.00
N ILE A 211 -4.14 10.52 18.14
CA ILE A 211 -2.71 10.42 18.45
C ILE A 211 -1.97 9.58 17.40
N LEU A 212 -2.56 8.49 16.91
CA LEU A 212 -1.96 7.70 15.83
C LEU A 212 -1.91 8.50 14.52
N ILE A 213 -2.96 9.25 14.18
CA ILE A 213 -2.97 10.13 12.99
C ILE A 213 -1.84 11.16 13.11
N ASP A 214 -1.70 11.80 14.26
CA ASP A 214 -0.65 12.79 14.50
C ASP A 214 0.75 12.16 14.35
N LEU A 215 0.96 10.94 14.85
CA LEU A 215 2.21 10.20 14.64
C LEU A 215 2.45 9.86 13.18
N LEU A 216 1.42 9.49 12.43
CA LEU A 216 1.53 9.17 11.00
C LEU A 216 1.85 10.39 10.13
N THR A 217 1.50 11.60 10.57
CA THR A 217 1.50 12.80 9.72
C THR A 217 2.45 13.91 10.16
N ASN A 218 2.88 13.94 11.43
CA ASN A 218 3.72 15.02 11.95
C ASN A 218 5.11 15.09 11.27
N ALA A 219 5.74 16.26 11.37
CA ALA A 219 7.04 16.52 10.76
C ALA A 219 8.16 15.66 11.39
N ASP A 220 8.10 15.36 12.68
CA ASP A 220 9.13 14.60 13.40
C ASP A 220 9.26 13.15 12.90
N GLN A 221 8.21 12.61 12.28
CA GLN A 221 8.22 11.26 11.71
C GLN A 221 8.43 11.26 10.20
N ARG A 222 8.80 12.40 9.59
CA ARG A 222 9.00 12.51 8.14
C ARG A 222 10.05 11.52 7.62
N GLU A 223 11.17 11.37 8.33
CA GLU A 223 12.22 10.44 7.94
C GLU A 223 11.74 8.98 7.97
N LEU A 224 10.98 8.60 9.00
CA LEU A 224 10.39 7.27 9.09
C LEU A 224 9.40 7.02 7.94
N ARG A 225 8.60 8.03 7.55
CA ARG A 225 7.72 7.92 6.38
C ARG A 225 8.51 7.69 5.10
N ILE A 226 9.59 8.44 4.87
CA ILE A 226 10.46 8.28 3.70
C ILE A 226 11.09 6.89 3.68
N GLN A 227 11.62 6.42 4.81
CA GLN A 227 12.17 5.06 4.94
C GLN A 227 11.13 3.97 4.70
N ALA A 228 9.87 4.21 5.07
CA ALA A 228 8.74 3.33 4.76
C ALA A 228 8.25 3.44 3.31
N GLY A 229 8.83 4.32 2.48
CA GLY A 229 8.50 4.48 1.06
C GLY A 229 7.41 5.51 0.75
N PHE A 230 7.02 6.34 1.73
CA PHE A 230 6.13 7.47 1.48
C PHE A 230 6.90 8.70 1.00
N LEU A 231 6.37 9.37 0.00
CA LEU A 231 6.79 10.69 -0.44
C LEU A 231 5.89 11.76 0.17
N ASP A 232 6.36 13.00 0.22
CA ASP A 232 5.53 14.11 0.72
C ASP A 232 4.22 14.20 -0.08
N ALA A 233 3.10 14.48 0.59
CA ALA A 233 1.76 14.48 -0.02
C ALA A 233 1.60 15.56 -1.11
N ARG A 234 2.32 16.67 -1.00
CA ARG A 234 2.37 17.76 -1.99
C ARG A 234 3.72 17.75 -2.69
N LYS A 235 3.70 17.94 -4.03
CA LYS A 235 4.88 18.35 -4.78
C LYS A 235 5.04 19.84 -4.66
#